data_d7ee733a5761090ba3dad6e3fa33ab56
#
_entry.id   d7ee733a5761090ba3dad6e3fa33ab56
#
_cell.length_a   1.000
_cell.length_b   1.000
_cell.length_c   1.000
_cell.angle_alpha   90.00
_cell.angle_beta   90.00
_cell.angle_gamma   90.00
#
_symmetry.space_group_name_H-M   'P 1'
#
loop_
_entity.id
_entity.type
_entity.pdbx_description
1 polymer ?
#
loop_
_entity_poly.entity_id
_entity_poly.type
_entity_poly.pdbx_seq_one_letter_code
_entity_poly.pdbx_strand_id
1 'polypeptide(L)' 'MAGRSPFEGGTQIVSFHVPKALLNMLDELVAMGVFNNRSEAIRMALHKLLIEYRDFLTAKRVGRRAHMVVGYR' A
#
# COMPACT_ATOMS: atom_id res chain seq x y z
N MET A 1 3.23 12.93 18.72
CA MET A 1 2.30 12.97 18.33
C MET A 1 1.88 11.84 17.75
N ALA A 2 1.49 11.14 18.24
CA ALA A 2 1.05 10.02 17.82
C ALA A 2 0.03 10.25 16.92
N GLY A 3 -0.46 9.55 16.32
CA GLY A 3 -1.55 9.83 15.53
C GLY A 3 -1.31 10.40 14.18
N ARG A 4 -0.16 10.45 13.73
CA ARG A 4 0.05 10.98 12.52
C ARG A 4 -0.45 10.05 11.49
N SER A 5 -1.15 10.48 10.53
CA SER A 5 -1.68 9.67 9.50
C SER A 5 -0.55 9.31 8.57
N PRO A 6 -0.60 8.21 7.91
CA PRO A 6 0.43 7.83 6.99
C PRO A 6 0.52 8.79 5.83
N PHE A 7 -0.51 9.61 5.66
CA PHE A 7 -0.46 10.54 4.57
C PHE A 7 0.06 11.90 4.98
N GLU A 8 0.37 12.07 6.23
CA GLU A 8 0.86 13.34 6.66
C GLU A 8 2.33 13.37 6.41
N GLY A 9 2.93 14.44 6.38
CA GLY A 9 4.35 14.52 6.20
C GLY A 9 4.74 14.70 4.76
N GLY A 10 3.81 14.84 3.90
CA GLY A 10 4.13 15.07 2.52
C GLY A 10 4.15 13.80 1.71
N THR A 11 4.57 13.89 0.49
CA THR A 11 4.57 12.75 -0.40
C THR A 11 5.92 12.64 -1.08
N GLN A 12 6.15 11.51 -1.67
CA GLN A 12 7.39 11.29 -2.36
C GLN A 12 7.08 10.48 -3.60
N ILE A 13 7.71 10.77 -4.71
CA ILE A 13 7.44 10.06 -5.94
C ILE A 13 8.13 8.73 -5.95
N VAL A 14 7.41 7.70 -6.29
CA VAL A 14 7.96 6.37 -6.36
C VAL A 14 7.53 5.78 -7.69
N SER A 15 8.44 5.16 -8.41
CA SER A 15 8.13 4.60 -9.69
C SER A 15 8.33 3.10 -9.68
N PHE A 16 7.47 2.38 -10.34
CA PHE A 16 7.64 0.95 -10.42
C PHE A 16 6.82 0.42 -11.58
N HIS A 17 7.10 -0.80 -11.99
CA HIS A 17 6.38 -1.40 -13.08
C HIS A 17 5.22 -2.23 -12.55
N VAL A 18 4.12 -2.19 -13.22
CA VAL A 18 2.95 -2.94 -12.80
C VAL A 18 2.59 -3.88 -13.95
N PRO A 19 2.37 -5.14 -13.66
CA PRO A 19 1.96 -6.06 -14.73
C PRO A 19 0.68 -5.57 -15.38
N LYS A 20 0.60 -5.72 -16.68
CA LYS A 20 -0.56 -5.27 -17.39
C LYS A 20 -1.86 -5.83 -16.87
N ALA A 21 -1.85 -7.08 -16.47
CA ALA A 21 -3.06 -7.69 -15.96
C ALA A 21 -3.58 -6.96 -14.73
N LEU A 22 -2.69 -6.58 -13.84
CA LEU A 22 -3.11 -5.89 -12.64
C LEU A 22 -3.59 -4.48 -12.98
N LEU A 23 -2.93 -3.86 -13.92
CA LEU A 23 -3.30 -2.52 -14.30
C LEU A 23 -4.70 -2.55 -14.92
N ASN A 24 -4.99 -3.57 -15.71
CA ASN A 24 -6.30 -3.67 -16.31
C ASN A 24 -7.39 -3.84 -15.25
N MET A 25 -7.09 -4.59 -14.21
CA MET A 25 -8.05 -4.79 -13.15
C MET A 25 -8.31 -3.49 -12.39
N LEU A 26 -7.25 -2.70 -12.21
CA LEU A 26 -7.44 -1.42 -11.55
C LEU A 26 -8.30 -0.52 -12.41
N ASP A 27 -8.06 -0.55 -13.73
CA ASP A 27 -8.82 0.27 -14.62
C ASP A 27 -10.30 -0.13 -14.61
N GLU A 28 -10.58 -1.41 -14.44
CA GLU A 28 -11.94 -1.84 -14.36
C GLU A 28 -12.61 -1.30 -13.11
N LEU A 29 -11.90 -1.28 -12.00
CA LEU A 29 -12.46 -0.75 -10.77
C LEU A 29 -12.76 0.73 -10.90
N VAL A 30 -11.92 1.43 -11.63
CA VAL A 30 -12.16 2.84 -11.86
C VAL A 30 -13.39 2.99 -12.76
N ALA A 31 -13.49 2.18 -13.79
CA ALA A 31 -14.61 2.27 -14.70
C ALA A 31 -15.93 1.95 -13.99
N MET A 32 -15.87 1.10 -12.98
CA MET A 32 -17.06 0.75 -12.24
C MET A 32 -17.41 1.76 -11.18
N GLY A 33 -16.60 2.76 -11.02
CA GLY A 33 -16.88 3.78 -10.04
C GLY A 33 -16.42 3.49 -8.63
N VAL A 34 -15.67 2.43 -8.46
CA VAL A 34 -15.20 2.08 -7.13
C VAL A 34 -14.13 3.09 -6.69
N PHE A 35 -13.32 3.55 -7.63
CA PHE A 35 -12.33 4.55 -7.34
C PHE A 35 -12.41 5.63 -8.40
N ASN A 36 -11.98 6.82 -8.09
CA ASN A 36 -12.04 7.92 -9.03
C ASN A 36 -10.96 7.84 -10.09
N ASN A 37 -9.85 7.30 -9.77
CA ASN A 37 -8.78 7.19 -10.73
C ASN A 37 -7.80 6.15 -10.29
N ARG A 38 -6.85 5.84 -11.15
CA ARG A 38 -5.90 4.80 -10.90
C ARG A 38 -5.03 5.09 -9.69
N SER A 39 -4.62 6.32 -9.53
CA SER A 39 -3.78 6.70 -8.41
C SER A 39 -4.47 6.48 -7.08
N GLU A 40 -5.75 6.79 -7.03
CA GLU A 40 -6.49 6.59 -5.80
C GLU A 40 -6.57 5.10 -5.47
N ALA A 41 -6.81 4.27 -6.48
CA ALA A 41 -6.89 2.83 -6.26
C ALA A 41 -5.58 2.31 -5.70
N ILE A 42 -4.47 2.77 -6.24
CA ILE A 42 -3.18 2.31 -5.78
C ILE A 42 -2.91 2.78 -4.35
N ARG A 43 -3.23 4.03 -4.05
CA ARG A 43 -3.01 4.52 -2.72
C ARG A 43 -3.85 3.76 -1.69
N MET A 44 -5.08 3.44 -2.06
CA MET A 44 -5.92 2.70 -1.14
C MET A 44 -5.39 1.28 -0.94
N ALA A 45 -4.85 0.69 -1.99
CA ALA A 45 -4.28 -0.64 -1.88
C ALA A 45 -3.08 -0.64 -0.94
N LEU A 46 -2.24 0.37 -1.05
CA LEU A 46 -1.08 0.47 -0.20
C LEU A 46 -1.50 0.69 1.25
N HIS A 47 -2.49 1.53 1.46
CA HIS A 47 -2.95 1.82 2.79
C HIS A 47 -3.52 0.54 3.42
N LYS A 48 -4.29 -0.19 2.66
CA LYS A 48 -4.89 -1.40 3.16
C LYS A 48 -3.83 -2.43 3.48
N LEU A 49 -2.82 -2.54 2.64
CA LEU A 49 -1.76 -3.47 2.88
C LEU A 49 -1.03 -3.15 4.18
N LEU A 50 -0.74 -1.88 4.41
CA LEU A 50 -0.01 -1.50 5.59
C LEU A 50 -0.84 -1.72 6.86
N ILE A 51 -2.14 -1.55 6.76
CA ILE A 51 -2.98 -1.80 7.90
C ILE A 51 -2.97 -3.28 8.21
N GLU A 52 -3.00 -4.13 7.18
CA GLU A 52 -2.97 -5.54 7.38
C GLU A 52 -1.67 -5.99 8.03
N TYR A 53 -0.58 -5.36 7.75
CA TYR A 53 0.70 -5.74 8.29
C TYR A 53 1.16 -4.89 9.46
N ARG A 54 0.26 -4.12 10.01
CA ARG A 54 0.62 -3.27 11.11
C ARG A 54 1.22 -4.01 12.28
N ASP A 55 0.72 -5.20 12.58
CA ASP A 55 1.23 -5.95 13.70
C ASP A 55 2.67 -6.39 13.49
N PHE A 56 3.03 -6.63 12.25
CA PHE A 56 4.38 -7.03 11.97
C PHE A 56 5.31 -5.84 12.21
N LEU A 57 4.88 -4.66 11.85
CA LEU A 57 5.69 -3.49 12.05
C LEU A 57 5.88 -3.23 13.53
N THR A 58 4.83 -3.48 14.30
CA THR A 58 4.90 -3.25 15.72
C THR A 58 5.83 -4.26 16.37
N ALA A 59 5.74 -5.51 15.95
CA ALA A 59 6.59 -6.53 16.50
C ALA A 59 8.05 -6.22 16.20
N LYS A 60 8.29 -5.66 15.03
CA LYS A 60 9.61 -5.37 14.71
C LYS A 60 10.13 -4.33 15.63
N ARG A 61 9.30 -3.39 16.07
CA ARG A 61 9.71 -2.41 16.90
C ARG A 61 10.09 -2.94 18.17
N VAL A 62 9.58 -3.98 18.64
CA VAL A 62 9.85 -4.50 19.89
C VAL A 62 11.07 -5.32 19.78
N GLY A 63 11.79 -5.23 18.82
CA GLY A 63 12.96 -6.00 18.75
C GLY A 63 12.98 -7.29 18.11
N ARG A 64 11.98 -7.78 17.67
CA ARG A 64 12.03 -9.05 17.19
C ARG A 64 12.25 -9.00 15.79
N ARG A 65 12.87 -9.53 15.12
CA ARG A 65 13.06 -9.55 13.87
C ARG A 65 12.05 -10.10 13.12
N ALA A 66 11.28 -9.64 12.56
CA ALA A 66 10.22 -10.20 11.93
C ALA A 66 10.64 -10.60 10.61
N HIS A 67 11.42 -11.21 10.29
CA HIS A 67 11.81 -11.58 9.14
C HIS A 67 10.83 -12.07 8.24
N MET A 68 10.05 -11.39 7.74
CA MET A 68 9.10 -11.86 6.93
C MET A 68 9.47 -11.82 5.60
N VAL A 69 9.40 -12.60 4.87
CA VAL A 69 9.71 -12.67 3.69
C VAL A 69 8.73 -12.45 2.81
N VAL A 70 8.58 -11.57 2.13
CA VAL A 70 7.60 -11.35 1.31
C VAL A 70 7.72 -12.05 0.20
N GLY A 71 8.22 -12.61 -0.01
CA GLY A 71 8.14 -13.30 -0.99
C GLY A 71 8.00 -12.99 -2.26
N TYR A 72 8.28 -12.31 -2.85
CA TYR A 72 8.12 -12.26 -4.11
C TYR A 72 8.99 -11.48 -4.62
N ARG A 73 9.39 -11.83 -5.45
CA ARG A 73 10.28 -11.25 -5.90
C ARG A 73 10.21 -11.22 -7.12
#